data_4bf166620cddf6195b17d8a4f64db8eb
#
_entry.id   4bf166620cddf6195b17d8a4f64db8eb
#
_cell.length_a   1.000
_cell.length_b   1.000
_cell.length_c   1.000
_cell.angle_alpha   90.00
_cell.angle_beta   90.00
_cell.angle_gamma   90.00
#
_symmetry.space_group_name_H-M   'P 1'
#
loop_
_entity.id
_entity.type
_entity.pdbx_description
1 polymer ?
#
loop_
_entity_poly.entity_id
_entity_poly.type
_entity_poly.pdbx_seq_one_letter_code
_entity_poly.pdbx_strand_id
1 'polypeptide(L)'
;MLLIAASIFIFFLLNLLWGSVSIPIGSVWNILWGGTDESIIWQNIIWKSRVPQALTALVAGAGLSISGLQMQTVFRNPLAGPSVLGISSGASLGVAFVVLLSGALGGVALSKLGYMGEVALSLAAVIGALSVMALIVYVSQKVKGNVTLLIIGVMIGYVASAIIGVLKYFSVEEDIRAYVIWGLGSFARVSGDQMTLFVCIMVVLIPLSFLLIKTMNLMLLGDGYARNLGLNIKRARLLVISCSGVLVAIVTAYCGPIMFIGLAVPHLCRAIFHTSDHRILMPATLLAGASLALVCNLVARMPGFEGALPVNSVTALVGAPVVASVLFRKRKSELSE
;
A
#
# COMPACT_ATOMS: atom_id res chain seq x y z
N MET A 1 6.28 10.80 -18.53
CA MET A 1 4.87 10.77 -18.06
C MET A 1 3.98 9.97 -19.01
N LEU A 2 3.87 10.35 -20.31
CA LEU A 2 3.00 9.65 -21.26
C LEU A 2 3.29 8.15 -21.38
N LEU A 3 4.58 7.74 -21.42
CA LEU A 3 4.96 6.31 -21.45
C LEU A 3 4.49 5.55 -20.21
N ILE A 4 4.55 6.16 -19.02
CA ILE A 4 4.07 5.54 -17.77
C ILE A 4 2.54 5.44 -17.79
N ALA A 5 1.85 6.47 -18.29
CA ALA A 5 0.40 6.42 -18.44
C ALA A 5 -0.03 5.34 -19.44
N ALA A 6 0.68 5.22 -20.57
CA ALA A 6 0.45 4.14 -21.53
C ALA A 6 0.70 2.74 -20.93
N SER A 7 1.73 2.60 -20.08
CA SER A 7 2.00 1.33 -19.40
C SER A 7 0.87 0.92 -18.45
N ILE A 8 0.23 1.87 -17.77
CA ILE A 8 -0.94 1.58 -16.91
C ILE A 8 -2.07 0.96 -17.76
N PHE A 9 -2.37 1.58 -18.91
CA PHE A 9 -3.42 1.08 -19.78
C PHE A 9 -3.11 -0.33 -20.28
N ILE A 10 -1.86 -0.56 -20.73
CA ILE A 10 -1.41 -1.88 -21.20
C ILE A 10 -1.50 -2.92 -20.08
N PHE A 11 -0.95 -2.63 -18.90
CA PHE A 11 -0.97 -3.58 -17.79
C PHE A 11 -2.36 -3.79 -17.21
N PHE A 12 -3.23 -2.79 -17.25
CA PHE A 12 -4.63 -2.95 -16.89
C PHE A 12 -5.34 -3.92 -17.84
N LEU A 13 -5.20 -3.74 -19.13
CA LEU A 13 -5.74 -4.68 -20.14
C LEU A 13 -5.17 -6.08 -19.97
N LEU A 14 -3.86 -6.21 -19.75
CA LEU A 14 -3.25 -7.52 -19.51
C LEU A 14 -3.82 -8.21 -18.24
N ASN A 15 -4.13 -7.46 -17.18
CA ASN A 15 -4.80 -7.99 -16.00
C ASN A 15 -6.23 -8.48 -16.27
N LEU A 16 -6.92 -7.93 -17.29
CA LEU A 16 -8.23 -8.40 -17.71
C LEU A 16 -8.12 -9.65 -18.60
N LEU A 17 -7.10 -9.70 -19.46
CA LEU A 17 -6.87 -10.79 -20.40
C LEU A 17 -6.27 -12.04 -19.71
N TRP A 18 -5.28 -11.86 -18.85
CA TRP A 18 -4.54 -12.94 -18.21
C TRP A 18 -4.98 -13.16 -16.76
N GLY A 19 -5.01 -14.46 -16.36
CA GLY A 19 -5.35 -14.90 -15.01
C GLY A 19 -5.32 -16.43 -14.95
N SER A 20 -5.65 -16.99 -13.78
CA SER A 20 -5.65 -18.43 -13.52
C SER A 20 -6.58 -19.23 -14.47
N VAL A 21 -7.65 -18.62 -14.95
CA VAL A 21 -8.55 -19.20 -15.95
C VAL A 21 -8.27 -18.59 -17.31
N SER A 22 -8.01 -19.41 -18.31
CA SER A 22 -7.83 -18.94 -19.69
C SER A 22 -9.18 -18.60 -20.31
N ILE A 23 -9.38 -17.34 -20.69
CA ILE A 23 -10.56 -16.86 -21.41
C ILE A 23 -10.07 -16.33 -22.77
N PRO A 24 -10.68 -16.73 -23.89
CA PRO A 24 -10.31 -16.23 -25.21
C PRO A 24 -10.38 -14.68 -25.26
N ILE A 25 -9.43 -14.06 -25.94
CA ILE A 25 -9.32 -12.58 -26.01
C ILE A 25 -10.59 -11.98 -26.61
N GLY A 26 -11.15 -12.62 -27.64
CA GLY A 26 -12.42 -12.17 -28.26
C GLY A 26 -13.58 -12.16 -27.28
N SER A 27 -13.70 -13.20 -26.43
CA SER A 27 -14.74 -13.27 -25.39
C SER A 27 -14.57 -12.21 -24.31
N VAL A 28 -13.32 -11.96 -23.88
CA VAL A 28 -13.04 -10.84 -22.92
C VAL A 28 -13.50 -9.52 -23.52
N TRP A 29 -13.16 -9.28 -24.79
CA TRP A 29 -13.56 -8.04 -25.48
C TRP A 29 -15.07 -7.93 -25.62
N ASN A 30 -15.74 -9.01 -26.05
CA ASN A 30 -17.20 -9.06 -26.18
C ASN A 30 -17.89 -8.74 -24.85
N ILE A 31 -17.44 -9.35 -23.74
CA ILE A 31 -17.99 -9.10 -22.39
C ILE A 31 -17.81 -7.65 -21.95
N LEU A 32 -16.64 -7.04 -22.22
CA LEU A 32 -16.38 -5.66 -21.84
C LEU A 32 -17.27 -4.67 -22.59
N TRP A 33 -17.69 -4.99 -23.82
CA TRP A 33 -18.62 -4.17 -24.63
C TRP A 33 -20.09 -4.54 -24.43
N GLY A 34 -20.40 -5.38 -23.43
CA GLY A 34 -21.78 -5.70 -23.05
C GLY A 34 -22.41 -6.85 -23.84
N GLY A 35 -21.63 -7.66 -24.54
CA GLY A 35 -22.11 -8.88 -25.19
C GLY A 35 -22.59 -9.89 -24.15
N THR A 36 -23.80 -10.40 -24.33
CA THR A 36 -24.46 -11.36 -23.42
C THR A 36 -24.34 -12.81 -23.87
N ASP A 37 -23.78 -13.06 -25.06
CA ASP A 37 -23.70 -14.39 -25.68
C ASP A 37 -22.63 -15.27 -25.07
N GLU A 38 -21.78 -14.72 -24.20
CA GLU A 38 -20.69 -15.41 -23.55
C GLU A 38 -21.12 -16.12 -22.26
N SER A 39 -20.36 -17.15 -21.88
CA SER A 39 -20.64 -17.90 -20.66
C SER A 39 -20.77 -17.00 -19.43
N ILE A 40 -21.83 -17.19 -18.64
CA ILE A 40 -22.07 -16.47 -17.37
C ILE A 40 -20.88 -16.61 -16.41
N ILE A 41 -20.16 -17.75 -16.47
CA ILE A 41 -18.95 -18.00 -15.65
C ILE A 41 -17.87 -16.97 -16.04
N TRP A 42 -17.60 -16.77 -17.34
CA TRP A 42 -16.59 -15.83 -17.81
C TRP A 42 -16.97 -14.38 -17.50
N GLN A 43 -18.25 -14.01 -17.65
CA GLN A 43 -18.76 -12.70 -17.26
C GLN A 43 -18.52 -12.44 -15.76
N ASN A 44 -18.85 -13.41 -14.91
CA ASN A 44 -18.59 -13.30 -13.46
C ASN A 44 -17.10 -13.19 -13.13
N ILE A 45 -16.23 -13.95 -13.81
CA ILE A 45 -14.76 -13.87 -13.60
C ILE A 45 -14.25 -12.48 -13.96
N ILE A 46 -14.70 -11.90 -15.06
CA ILE A 46 -14.25 -10.58 -15.51
C ILE A 46 -14.80 -9.50 -14.56
N TRP A 47 -16.09 -9.42 -14.37
CA TRP A 47 -16.72 -8.32 -13.63
C TRP A 47 -16.59 -8.43 -12.11
N LYS A 48 -16.61 -9.64 -11.54
CA LYS A 48 -16.56 -9.84 -10.08
C LYS A 48 -15.16 -10.18 -9.55
N SER A 49 -14.20 -10.49 -10.43
CA SER A 49 -12.84 -10.83 -10.00
C SER A 49 -11.78 -9.97 -10.68
N ARG A 50 -11.64 -10.02 -12.02
CA ARG A 50 -10.52 -9.38 -12.72
C ARG A 50 -10.56 -7.86 -12.66
N VAL A 51 -11.70 -7.26 -12.97
CA VAL A 51 -11.89 -5.79 -12.94
C VAL A 51 -11.68 -5.23 -11.52
N PRO A 52 -12.34 -5.77 -10.47
CA PRO A 52 -12.10 -5.29 -9.10
C PRO A 52 -10.65 -5.42 -8.67
N GLN A 53 -9.99 -6.53 -8.96
CA GLN A 53 -8.59 -6.72 -8.60
C GLN A 53 -7.65 -5.74 -9.30
N ALA A 54 -7.84 -5.53 -10.61
CA ALA A 54 -7.05 -4.58 -11.38
C ALA A 54 -7.23 -3.14 -10.90
N LEU A 55 -8.47 -2.72 -10.63
CA LEU A 55 -8.78 -1.40 -10.05
C LEU A 55 -8.17 -1.24 -8.66
N THR A 56 -8.31 -2.26 -7.81
CA THR A 56 -7.72 -2.26 -6.47
C THR A 56 -6.20 -2.14 -6.54
N ALA A 57 -5.53 -2.92 -7.41
CA ALA A 57 -4.09 -2.85 -7.59
C ALA A 57 -3.64 -1.45 -8.05
N LEU A 58 -4.32 -0.88 -9.04
CA LEU A 58 -4.05 0.45 -9.57
C LEU A 58 -4.12 1.51 -8.46
N VAL A 59 -5.23 1.54 -7.74
CA VAL A 59 -5.50 2.58 -6.73
C VAL A 59 -4.64 2.39 -5.48
N ALA A 60 -4.43 1.14 -5.04
CA ALA A 60 -3.55 0.82 -3.91
C ALA A 60 -2.08 1.17 -4.23
N GLY A 61 -1.61 0.83 -5.42
CA GLY A 61 -0.26 1.17 -5.87
C GLY A 61 -0.02 2.67 -5.94
N ALA A 62 -0.97 3.43 -6.47
CA ALA A 62 -0.95 4.89 -6.47
C ALA A 62 -0.86 5.47 -5.05
N GLY A 63 -1.74 5.01 -4.15
CA GLY A 63 -1.78 5.51 -2.76
C GLY A 63 -0.51 5.18 -1.98
N LEU A 64 -0.01 3.94 -2.06
CA LEU A 64 1.22 3.54 -1.37
C LEU A 64 2.44 4.30 -1.87
N SER A 65 2.56 4.55 -3.18
CA SER A 65 3.70 5.27 -3.74
C SER A 65 3.70 6.75 -3.36
N ILE A 66 2.54 7.41 -3.35
CA ILE A 66 2.39 8.78 -2.84
C ILE A 66 2.74 8.84 -1.35
N SER A 67 2.20 7.93 -0.56
CA SER A 67 2.52 7.83 0.87
C SER A 67 4.04 7.67 1.09
N GLY A 68 4.69 6.82 0.31
CA GLY A 68 6.14 6.66 0.34
C GLY A 68 6.90 7.94 0.02
N LEU A 69 6.51 8.66 -1.03
CA LEU A 69 7.11 9.95 -1.39
C LEU A 69 6.98 10.98 -0.25
N GLN A 70 5.81 11.04 0.39
CA GLN A 70 5.54 11.89 1.53
C GLN A 70 6.47 11.56 2.72
N MET A 71 6.61 10.27 3.05
CA MET A 71 7.48 9.83 4.14
C MET A 71 8.95 10.12 3.85
N GLN A 72 9.44 9.81 2.66
CA GLN A 72 10.82 10.12 2.27
C GLN A 72 11.12 11.62 2.36
N THR A 73 10.15 12.46 2.05
CA THR A 73 10.29 13.93 2.16
C THR A 73 10.34 14.41 3.61
N VAL A 74 9.41 13.95 4.46
CA VAL A 74 9.37 14.33 5.87
C VAL A 74 10.62 13.90 6.61
N PHE A 75 11.09 12.68 6.37
CA PHE A 75 12.26 12.14 7.04
C PHE A 75 13.58 12.49 6.36
N ARG A 76 13.53 13.11 5.18
CA ARG A 76 14.72 13.38 4.33
C ARG A 76 15.59 12.14 4.20
N ASN A 77 14.95 10.99 4.10
CA ASN A 77 15.60 9.70 4.00
C ASN A 77 14.94 8.91 2.86
N PRO A 78 15.68 8.58 1.79
CA PRO A 78 15.13 7.83 0.65
C PRO A 78 14.70 6.40 1.03
N LEU A 79 15.12 5.90 2.17
CA LEU A 79 14.76 4.59 2.70
C LEU A 79 13.56 4.63 3.67
N ALA A 80 13.01 5.80 3.96
CA ALA A 80 11.84 5.94 4.80
C ALA A 80 10.59 5.51 4.02
N GLY A 81 10.20 4.25 4.18
CA GLY A 81 8.93 3.76 3.68
C GLY A 81 7.76 4.05 4.62
N PRO A 82 6.53 3.98 4.15
CA PRO A 82 5.36 4.24 5.00
C PRO A 82 5.18 3.18 6.11
N SER A 83 5.66 1.97 5.90
CA SER A 83 5.64 0.88 6.90
C SER A 83 6.59 1.11 8.08
N VAL A 84 7.63 1.94 7.94
CA VAL A 84 8.63 2.18 8.98
C VAL A 84 8.04 2.87 10.21
N LEU A 85 6.94 3.62 10.06
CA LEU A 85 6.23 4.24 11.19
C LEU A 85 5.38 3.26 12.02
N GLY A 86 5.37 1.98 11.70
CA GLY A 86 4.59 0.98 12.41
C GLY A 86 3.08 1.02 12.12
N ILE A 87 2.60 1.85 11.19
CA ILE A 87 1.17 1.97 10.87
C ILE A 87 0.61 0.64 10.37
N SER A 88 1.32 -0.04 9.46
CA SER A 88 0.94 -1.37 9.00
C SER A 88 1.01 -2.42 10.12
N SER A 89 1.96 -2.28 11.06
CA SER A 89 2.04 -3.14 12.25
C SER A 89 0.85 -2.91 13.19
N GLY A 90 0.38 -1.66 13.30
CA GLY A 90 -0.85 -1.32 14.00
C GLY A 90 -2.08 -1.97 13.37
N ALA A 91 -2.20 -1.92 12.04
CA ALA A 91 -3.25 -2.64 11.32
C ALA A 91 -3.21 -4.14 11.59
N SER A 92 -2.01 -4.74 11.50
CA SER A 92 -1.80 -6.17 11.79
C SER A 92 -2.16 -6.53 13.23
N LEU A 93 -1.85 -5.65 14.19
CA LEU A 93 -2.23 -5.84 15.60
C LEU A 93 -3.76 -5.78 15.79
N GLY A 94 -4.43 -4.80 15.16
CA GLY A 94 -5.89 -4.72 15.19
C GLY A 94 -6.56 -5.97 14.65
N VAL A 95 -6.09 -6.49 13.51
CA VAL A 95 -6.58 -7.76 12.94
C VAL A 95 -6.26 -8.94 13.84
N ALA A 96 -5.07 -8.97 14.45
CA ALA A 96 -4.68 -10.03 15.38
C ALA A 96 -5.63 -10.11 16.59
N PHE A 97 -6.02 -8.98 17.17
CA PHE A 97 -7.00 -8.95 18.25
C PHE A 97 -8.34 -9.54 17.83
N VAL A 98 -8.82 -9.26 16.63
CA VAL A 98 -10.11 -9.75 16.15
C VAL A 98 -10.03 -11.21 15.74
N VAL A 99 -8.99 -11.65 15.03
CA VAL A 99 -8.86 -13.03 14.53
C VAL A 99 -8.42 -13.99 15.64
N LEU A 100 -7.31 -13.66 16.32
CA LEU A 100 -6.66 -14.60 17.24
C LEU A 100 -7.32 -14.64 18.62
N LEU A 101 -7.94 -13.54 19.07
CA LEU A 101 -8.60 -13.49 20.37
C LEU A 101 -10.02 -14.04 20.31
N SER A 102 -10.72 -13.92 19.17
CA SER A 102 -12.09 -14.44 19.03
C SER A 102 -12.16 -15.96 19.20
N GLY A 103 -11.20 -16.70 18.65
CA GLY A 103 -11.07 -18.15 18.82
C GLY A 103 -10.74 -18.55 20.27
N ALA A 104 -9.82 -17.82 20.91
CA ALA A 104 -9.41 -18.09 22.28
C ALA A 104 -10.55 -17.85 23.31
N LEU A 105 -11.50 -16.97 23.02
CA LEU A 105 -12.67 -16.67 23.88
C LEU A 105 -13.91 -17.53 23.56
N GLY A 106 -13.78 -18.57 22.72
CA GLY A 106 -14.90 -19.43 22.33
C GLY A 106 -15.91 -18.76 21.39
N GLY A 107 -15.51 -17.68 20.73
CA GLY A 107 -16.32 -17.01 19.72
C GLY A 107 -16.44 -17.79 18.41
N VAL A 108 -17.39 -17.39 17.56
CA VAL A 108 -17.54 -17.95 16.22
C VAL A 108 -16.35 -17.50 15.37
N ALA A 109 -15.62 -18.45 14.77
CA ALA A 109 -14.52 -18.13 13.86
C ALA A 109 -15.01 -17.14 12.79
N LEU A 110 -14.26 -16.04 12.59
CA LEU A 110 -14.62 -14.99 11.63
C LEU A 110 -14.78 -15.51 10.20
N SER A 111 -14.10 -16.60 9.86
CA SER A 111 -14.26 -17.32 8.60
C SER A 111 -15.72 -17.80 8.35
N LYS A 112 -16.49 -18.02 9.40
CA LYS A 112 -17.91 -18.44 9.32
C LYS A 112 -18.89 -17.25 9.17
N LEU A 113 -18.44 -16.02 9.39
CA LEU A 113 -19.26 -14.81 9.31
C LEU A 113 -19.34 -14.22 7.88
N GLY A 114 -18.66 -14.80 6.90
CA GLY A 114 -18.68 -14.33 5.50
C GLY A 114 -18.39 -12.84 5.37
N TYR A 115 -19.27 -12.09 4.71
CA TYR A 115 -19.10 -10.65 4.46
C TYR A 115 -18.94 -9.81 5.75
N MET A 116 -19.67 -10.12 6.81
CA MET A 116 -19.53 -9.42 8.11
C MET A 116 -18.15 -9.63 8.73
N GLY A 117 -17.55 -10.81 8.56
CA GLY A 117 -16.19 -11.09 8.99
C GLY A 117 -15.15 -10.24 8.24
N GLU A 118 -15.29 -10.08 6.95
CA GLU A 118 -14.40 -9.24 6.14
C GLU A 118 -14.49 -7.75 6.51
N VAL A 119 -15.70 -7.25 6.77
CA VAL A 119 -15.91 -5.87 7.24
C VAL A 119 -15.29 -5.67 8.62
N ALA A 120 -15.48 -6.62 9.55
CA ALA A 120 -14.88 -6.57 10.87
C ALA A 120 -13.35 -6.55 10.81
N LEU A 121 -12.74 -7.36 9.93
CA LEU A 121 -11.28 -7.35 9.70
C LEU A 121 -10.79 -6.00 9.18
N SER A 122 -11.49 -5.43 8.20
CA SER A 122 -11.13 -4.13 7.63
C SER A 122 -11.25 -3.01 8.66
N LEU A 123 -12.30 -2.99 9.47
CA LEU A 123 -12.48 -2.03 10.56
C LEU A 123 -11.42 -2.18 11.64
N ALA A 124 -11.11 -3.41 12.05
CA ALA A 124 -10.06 -3.68 13.02
C ALA A 124 -8.69 -3.20 12.54
N ALA A 125 -8.38 -3.44 11.26
CA ALA A 125 -7.15 -2.97 10.64
C ALA A 125 -7.09 -1.42 10.60
N VAL A 126 -8.18 -0.75 10.23
CA VAL A 126 -8.25 0.72 10.23
C VAL A 126 -8.04 1.26 11.65
N ILE A 127 -8.77 0.73 12.64
CA ILE A 127 -8.66 1.18 14.04
C ILE A 127 -7.23 0.98 14.55
N GLY A 128 -6.63 -0.19 14.32
CA GLY A 128 -5.26 -0.47 14.72
C GLY A 128 -4.24 0.45 14.05
N ALA A 129 -4.37 0.69 12.75
CA ALA A 129 -3.52 1.60 12.00
C ALA A 129 -3.65 3.05 12.48
N LEU A 130 -4.89 3.54 12.67
CA LEU A 130 -5.16 4.89 13.14
C LEU A 130 -4.70 5.11 14.58
N SER A 131 -4.79 4.10 15.45
CA SER A 131 -4.28 4.15 16.82
C SER A 131 -2.76 4.36 16.84
N VAL A 132 -2.02 3.59 16.06
CA VAL A 132 -0.57 3.78 15.92
C VAL A 132 -0.25 5.12 15.26
N MET A 133 -0.99 5.52 14.24
CA MET A 133 -0.81 6.82 13.61
C MET A 133 -1.02 7.97 14.62
N ALA A 134 -2.08 7.92 15.43
CA ALA A 134 -2.34 8.91 16.47
C ALA A 134 -1.19 8.97 17.50
N LEU A 135 -0.64 7.82 17.89
CA LEU A 135 0.52 7.74 18.76
C LEU A 135 1.76 8.38 18.10
N ILE A 136 2.06 8.07 16.84
CA ILE A 136 3.17 8.67 16.09
C ILE A 136 2.99 10.19 15.96
N VAL A 137 1.79 10.65 15.65
CA VAL A 137 1.44 12.07 15.58
C VAL A 137 1.68 12.77 16.92
N TYR A 138 1.22 12.18 18.02
CA TYR A 138 1.44 12.68 19.36
C TYR A 138 2.95 12.79 19.71
N VAL A 139 3.68 11.72 19.44
CA VAL A 139 5.14 11.66 19.68
C VAL A 139 5.87 12.67 18.79
N SER A 140 5.47 12.84 17.53
CA SER A 140 6.11 13.78 16.59
C SER A 140 6.07 15.25 17.04
N GLN A 141 5.11 15.60 17.91
CA GLN A 141 5.02 16.96 18.47
C GLN A 141 5.99 17.19 19.63
N LYS A 142 6.39 16.10 20.33
CA LYS A 142 7.26 16.15 21.52
C LYS A 142 8.73 15.91 21.22
N VAL A 143 9.02 15.15 20.16
CA VAL A 143 10.38 14.74 19.83
C VAL A 143 11.01 15.69 18.81
N LYS A 144 12.25 16.10 19.08
CA LYS A 144 13.07 16.90 18.17
C LYS A 144 13.95 15.93 17.34
N GLY A 145 13.67 15.83 16.05
CA GLY A 145 14.50 15.05 15.11
C GLY A 145 13.74 13.95 14.37
N ASN A 146 14.07 13.83 13.09
CA ASN A 146 13.42 12.86 12.19
C ASN A 146 13.85 11.41 12.49
N VAL A 147 15.13 11.22 12.83
CA VAL A 147 15.70 9.90 13.12
C VAL A 147 15.05 9.29 14.37
N THR A 148 14.88 10.08 15.43
CA THR A 148 14.24 9.62 16.67
C THR A 148 12.80 9.17 16.41
N LEU A 149 12.05 9.88 15.58
CA LEU A 149 10.69 9.49 15.23
C LEU A 149 10.64 8.19 14.43
N LEU A 150 11.60 7.96 13.52
CA LEU A 150 11.75 6.69 12.81
C LEU A 150 12.05 5.53 13.77
N ILE A 151 12.99 5.73 14.71
CA ILE A 151 13.32 4.70 15.71
C ILE A 151 12.09 4.34 16.55
N ILE A 152 11.33 5.33 17.00
CA ILE A 152 10.09 5.09 17.76
C ILE A 152 9.08 4.31 16.92
N GLY A 153 8.92 4.64 15.63
CA GLY A 153 8.04 3.89 14.73
C GLY A 153 8.43 2.40 14.64
N VAL A 154 9.73 2.14 14.49
CA VAL A 154 10.27 0.76 14.48
C VAL A 154 10.03 0.05 15.82
N MET A 155 10.24 0.73 16.95
CA MET A 155 9.98 0.16 18.28
C MET A 155 8.50 -0.18 18.48
N ILE A 156 7.57 0.67 18.02
CA ILE A 156 6.14 0.37 18.02
C ILE A 156 5.86 -0.89 17.20
N GLY A 157 6.50 -1.04 16.03
CA GLY A 157 6.41 -2.25 15.22
C GLY A 157 6.85 -3.51 15.96
N TYR A 158 7.96 -3.45 16.70
CA TYR A 158 8.44 -4.57 17.53
C TYR A 158 7.48 -4.91 18.67
N VAL A 159 6.95 -3.90 19.38
CA VAL A 159 5.94 -4.12 20.43
C VAL A 159 4.69 -4.77 19.84
N ALA A 160 4.18 -4.28 18.71
CA ALA A 160 3.04 -4.89 18.03
C ALA A 160 3.34 -6.35 17.65
N SER A 161 4.52 -6.64 17.09
CA SER A 161 4.93 -8.00 16.73
C SER A 161 5.04 -8.93 17.94
N ALA A 162 5.54 -8.43 19.06
CA ALA A 162 5.61 -9.20 20.31
C ALA A 162 4.22 -9.57 20.82
N ILE A 163 3.27 -8.62 20.84
CA ILE A 163 1.89 -8.86 21.25
C ILE A 163 1.23 -9.89 20.30
N ILE A 164 1.42 -9.74 18.98
CA ILE A 164 0.92 -10.69 17.98
C ILE A 164 1.50 -12.10 18.24
N GLY A 165 2.79 -12.18 18.59
CA GLY A 165 3.45 -13.44 18.93
C GLY A 165 2.78 -14.15 20.12
N VAL A 166 2.47 -13.39 21.19
CA VAL A 166 1.74 -13.91 22.36
C VAL A 166 0.33 -14.36 21.98
N LEU A 167 -0.41 -13.56 21.19
CA LEU A 167 -1.75 -13.94 20.75
C LEU A 167 -1.73 -15.23 19.92
N LYS A 168 -0.77 -15.39 19.00
CA LYS A 168 -0.61 -16.63 18.22
C LYS A 168 -0.32 -17.85 19.07
N TYR A 169 0.46 -17.69 20.15
CA TYR A 169 0.79 -18.80 21.05
C TYR A 169 -0.45 -19.41 21.71
N PHE A 170 -1.45 -18.60 22.04
CA PHE A 170 -2.70 -19.04 22.67
C PHE A 170 -3.83 -19.34 21.68
N SER A 171 -3.61 -19.14 20.37
CA SER A 171 -4.66 -19.26 19.35
C SER A 171 -4.68 -20.65 18.73
N VAL A 172 -5.84 -21.04 18.17
CA VAL A 172 -5.99 -22.29 17.41
C VAL A 172 -5.39 -22.16 16.02
N GLU A 173 -5.01 -23.30 15.43
CA GLU A 173 -4.31 -23.35 14.12
C GLU A 173 -5.10 -22.65 13.01
N GLU A 174 -6.42 -22.81 12.97
CA GLU A 174 -7.30 -22.21 11.95
C GLU A 174 -7.21 -20.68 11.95
N ASP A 175 -7.23 -20.06 13.14
CA ASP A 175 -7.13 -18.61 13.30
C ASP A 175 -5.73 -18.10 12.95
N ILE A 176 -4.69 -18.83 13.33
CA ILE A 176 -3.31 -18.51 12.93
C ILE A 176 -3.19 -18.53 11.41
N ARG A 177 -3.73 -19.56 10.75
CA ARG A 177 -3.74 -19.66 9.28
C ARG A 177 -4.49 -18.49 8.63
N ALA A 178 -5.68 -18.15 9.14
CA ALA A 178 -6.45 -17.02 8.65
C ALA A 178 -5.68 -15.69 8.77
N TYR A 179 -5.05 -15.45 9.93
CA TYR A 179 -4.21 -14.29 10.17
C TYR A 179 -2.99 -14.24 9.21
N VAL A 180 -2.31 -15.37 9.01
CA VAL A 180 -1.15 -15.45 8.10
C VAL A 180 -1.57 -15.15 6.66
N ILE A 181 -2.67 -15.73 6.17
CA ILE A 181 -3.20 -15.48 4.84
C ILE A 181 -3.56 -13.99 4.68
N TRP A 182 -4.15 -13.36 5.70
CA TRP A 182 -4.40 -11.93 5.68
C TRP A 182 -3.09 -11.12 5.55
N GLY A 183 -2.06 -11.49 6.30
CA GLY A 183 -0.75 -10.83 6.32
C GLY A 183 0.07 -10.96 5.03
N LEU A 184 -0.27 -11.92 4.16
CA LEU A 184 0.38 -12.08 2.85
C LEU A 184 0.02 -10.98 1.86
N GLY A 185 -1.07 -10.25 2.09
CA GLY A 185 -1.57 -9.20 1.21
C GLY A 185 -2.15 -9.74 -0.10
N SER A 186 -3.26 -9.16 -0.53
CA SER A 186 -3.90 -9.54 -1.80
C SER A 186 -4.81 -8.44 -2.30
N PHE A 187 -4.74 -8.16 -3.60
CA PHE A 187 -5.72 -7.27 -4.25
C PHE A 187 -7.04 -7.98 -4.54
N ALA A 188 -7.06 -9.32 -4.50
CA ALA A 188 -8.24 -10.14 -4.74
C ALA A 188 -9.26 -10.12 -3.58
N ARG A 189 -8.87 -9.65 -2.40
CA ARG A 189 -9.76 -9.56 -1.23
C ARG A 189 -10.82 -8.48 -1.38
N VAL A 190 -10.54 -7.46 -2.19
CA VAL A 190 -11.42 -6.31 -2.35
C VAL A 190 -12.34 -6.56 -3.53
N SER A 191 -13.57 -6.96 -3.25
CA SER A 191 -14.57 -7.29 -4.27
C SER A 191 -15.94 -6.66 -3.92
N GLY A 192 -16.83 -6.56 -4.91
CA GLY A 192 -18.18 -6.07 -4.73
C GLY A 192 -18.23 -4.65 -4.11
N ASP A 193 -19.07 -4.47 -3.11
CA ASP A 193 -19.33 -3.17 -2.47
C ASP A 193 -18.08 -2.62 -1.75
N GLN A 194 -17.22 -3.50 -1.23
CA GLN A 194 -15.96 -3.10 -0.59
C GLN A 194 -15.01 -2.42 -1.58
N MET A 195 -14.95 -2.90 -2.83
CA MET A 195 -14.15 -2.29 -3.88
C MET A 195 -14.65 -0.88 -4.17
N THR A 196 -15.96 -0.70 -4.29
CA THR A 196 -16.56 0.61 -4.55
C THR A 196 -16.21 1.59 -3.42
N LEU A 197 -16.39 1.18 -2.16
CA LEU A 197 -16.04 2.00 -1.00
C LEU A 197 -14.56 2.34 -0.96
N PHE A 198 -13.68 1.35 -1.15
CA PHE A 198 -12.23 1.55 -1.20
C PHE A 198 -11.81 2.56 -2.27
N VAL A 199 -12.31 2.38 -3.50
CA VAL A 199 -12.01 3.28 -4.62
C VAL A 199 -12.53 4.69 -4.34
N CYS A 200 -13.77 4.85 -3.85
CA CYS A 200 -14.33 6.15 -3.50
C CYS A 200 -13.47 6.89 -2.45
N ILE A 201 -13.05 6.20 -1.39
CA ILE A 201 -12.18 6.78 -0.36
C ILE A 201 -10.85 7.23 -0.98
N MET A 202 -10.23 6.39 -1.79
CA MET A 202 -8.92 6.68 -2.39
C MET A 202 -9.00 7.78 -3.45
N VAL A 203 -10.09 7.88 -4.21
CA VAL A 203 -10.36 8.97 -5.17
C VAL A 203 -10.44 10.33 -4.46
N VAL A 204 -10.81 10.36 -3.20
CA VAL A 204 -10.77 11.59 -2.38
C VAL A 204 -9.37 11.82 -1.78
N LEU A 205 -8.76 10.81 -1.20
CA LEU A 205 -7.49 10.93 -0.48
C LEU A 205 -6.29 11.22 -1.39
N ILE A 206 -6.27 10.62 -2.58
CA ILE A 206 -5.16 10.83 -3.54
C ILE A 206 -5.10 12.29 -4.00
N PRO A 207 -6.16 12.93 -4.51
CA PRO A 207 -6.13 14.35 -4.85
C PRO A 207 -5.85 15.26 -3.65
N LEU A 208 -6.37 14.94 -2.46
CA LEU A 208 -6.07 15.68 -1.24
C LEU A 208 -4.56 15.73 -0.94
N SER A 209 -3.83 14.66 -1.26
CA SER A 209 -2.38 14.59 -1.13
C SER A 209 -1.65 15.64 -1.99
N PHE A 210 -2.20 15.99 -3.16
CA PHE A 210 -1.60 16.97 -4.07
C PHE A 210 -1.61 18.40 -3.49
N LEU A 211 -2.50 18.71 -2.56
CA LEU A 211 -2.50 19.99 -1.85
C LEU A 211 -1.23 20.19 -1.01
N LEU A 212 -0.53 19.10 -0.68
CA LEU A 212 0.70 19.14 0.11
C LEU A 212 1.97 19.39 -0.71
N ILE A 213 1.89 19.47 -2.04
CA ILE A 213 3.05 19.64 -2.95
C ILE A 213 3.88 20.86 -2.53
N LYS A 214 3.25 22.03 -2.34
CA LYS A 214 3.95 23.25 -1.96
C LYS A 214 4.64 23.09 -0.60
N THR A 215 3.95 22.50 0.36
CA THR A 215 4.48 22.21 1.70
C THR A 215 5.70 21.29 1.63
N MET A 216 5.61 20.22 0.85
CA MET A 216 6.70 19.26 0.68
C MET A 216 7.92 19.88 -0.01
N ASN A 217 7.72 20.72 -1.03
CA ASN A 217 8.82 21.43 -1.68
C ASN A 217 9.52 22.40 -0.73
N LEU A 218 8.77 23.12 0.12
CA LEU A 218 9.37 23.98 1.15
C LEU A 218 10.17 23.17 2.19
N MET A 219 9.70 21.96 2.56
CA MET A 219 10.41 21.09 3.51
C MET A 219 11.75 20.57 2.97
N LEU A 220 11.94 20.48 1.65
CA LEU A 220 13.23 20.10 1.05
C LEU A 220 14.34 21.14 1.30
N LEU A 221 13.98 22.42 1.43
CA LEU A 221 14.94 23.52 1.64
C LEU A 221 15.60 23.51 3.03
N GLY A 222 15.12 22.66 3.93
CA GLY A 222 15.58 22.63 5.31
C GLY A 222 14.66 23.39 6.26
N ASP A 223 14.60 22.95 7.53
CA ASP A 223 13.66 23.47 8.52
C ASP A 223 13.86 24.97 8.80
N GLY A 224 15.13 25.42 8.83
CA GLY A 224 15.44 26.83 9.05
C GLY A 224 14.96 27.71 7.91
N TYR A 225 15.29 27.35 6.67
CA TYR A 225 14.93 28.11 5.48
C TYR A 225 13.41 28.10 5.24
N ALA A 226 12.79 26.93 5.38
CA ALA A 226 11.34 26.80 5.25
C ALA A 226 10.57 27.64 6.27
N ARG A 227 11.11 27.75 7.51
CA ARG A 227 10.52 28.60 8.57
C ARG A 227 10.61 30.08 8.21
N ASN A 228 11.73 30.54 7.66
CA ASN A 228 11.90 31.92 7.20
C ASN A 228 10.94 32.27 6.05
N LEU A 229 10.55 31.28 5.26
CA LEU A 229 9.52 31.41 4.22
C LEU A 229 8.08 31.31 4.77
N GLY A 230 7.90 31.31 6.09
CA GLY A 230 6.59 31.30 6.74
C GLY A 230 5.98 29.92 6.95
N LEU A 231 6.71 28.82 6.70
CA LEU A 231 6.18 27.48 6.91
C LEU A 231 6.20 27.09 8.40
N ASN A 232 5.04 26.74 8.94
CA ASN A 232 4.98 26.12 10.26
C ASN A 232 5.37 24.63 10.15
N ILE A 233 6.65 24.33 10.44
CA ILE A 233 7.23 22.99 10.29
C ILE A 233 6.45 21.92 11.06
N LYS A 234 5.98 22.22 12.29
CA LYS A 234 5.23 21.26 13.11
C LYS A 234 3.90 20.88 12.43
N ARG A 235 3.15 21.89 11.97
CA ARG A 235 1.89 21.67 11.24
C ARG A 235 2.11 20.97 9.91
N ALA A 236 3.13 21.38 9.16
CA ALA A 236 3.49 20.77 7.87
C ALA A 236 3.82 19.28 8.03
N ARG A 237 4.67 18.95 9.00
CA ARG A 237 5.04 17.55 9.31
C ARG A 237 3.82 16.75 9.74
N LEU A 238 2.99 17.28 10.62
CA LEU A 238 1.74 16.67 11.06
C LEU A 238 0.84 16.34 9.87
N LEU A 239 0.57 17.30 9.00
CA LEU A 239 -0.32 17.12 7.83
C LEU A 239 0.20 16.05 6.88
N VAL A 240 1.51 16.07 6.57
CA VAL A 240 2.10 15.10 5.64
C VAL A 240 2.10 13.69 6.24
N ILE A 241 2.48 13.53 7.52
CA ILE A 241 2.45 12.23 8.21
C ILE A 241 1.01 11.68 8.29
N SER A 242 0.04 12.52 8.64
CA SER A 242 -1.36 12.11 8.73
C SER A 242 -1.92 11.70 7.38
N CYS A 243 -1.67 12.48 6.33
CA CYS A 243 -2.11 12.16 4.97
C CYS A 243 -1.51 10.82 4.50
N SER A 244 -0.20 10.66 4.64
CA SER A 244 0.49 9.42 4.31
C SER A 244 -0.02 8.24 5.15
N GLY A 245 -0.19 8.45 6.45
CA GLY A 245 -0.66 7.42 7.37
C GLY A 245 -2.06 6.93 7.04
N VAL A 246 -2.98 7.82 6.70
CA VAL A 246 -4.35 7.46 6.28
C VAL A 246 -4.33 6.66 4.97
N LEU A 247 -3.53 7.08 3.97
CA LEU A 247 -3.38 6.33 2.72
C LEU A 247 -2.92 4.89 2.98
N VAL A 248 -1.90 4.69 3.81
CA VAL A 248 -1.40 3.36 4.18
C VAL A 248 -2.42 2.58 4.99
N ALA A 249 -3.08 3.22 5.96
CA ALA A 249 -4.08 2.57 6.81
C ALA A 249 -5.21 1.99 5.96
N ILE A 250 -5.75 2.76 5.03
CA ILE A 250 -6.83 2.32 4.14
C ILE A 250 -6.35 1.19 3.22
N VAL A 251 -5.21 1.35 2.55
CA VAL A 251 -4.69 0.27 1.67
C VAL A 251 -4.41 -1.00 2.48
N THR A 252 -3.78 -0.89 3.65
CA THR A 252 -3.48 -2.06 4.49
C THR A 252 -4.74 -2.74 5.01
N ALA A 253 -5.78 -1.97 5.35
CA ALA A 253 -7.04 -2.52 5.84
C ALA A 253 -7.76 -3.38 4.79
N TYR A 254 -7.77 -2.94 3.55
CA TYR A 254 -8.46 -3.63 2.46
C TYR A 254 -7.60 -4.70 1.79
N CYS A 255 -6.33 -4.42 1.53
CA CYS A 255 -5.44 -5.29 0.76
C CYS A 255 -4.50 -6.14 1.63
N GLY A 256 -4.46 -5.90 2.95
CA GLY A 256 -3.39 -6.40 3.81
C GLY A 256 -2.11 -5.56 3.69
N PRO A 257 -1.08 -5.87 4.48
CA PRO A 257 0.19 -5.15 4.44
C PRO A 257 0.92 -5.42 3.11
N ILE A 258 1.15 -4.35 2.32
CA ILE A 258 1.92 -4.40 1.07
C ILE A 258 3.17 -3.55 1.26
N MET A 259 4.33 -4.17 1.13
CA MET A 259 5.63 -3.53 1.30
C MET A 259 6.25 -3.17 -0.05
N PHE A 260 7.36 -2.44 -0.01
CA PHE A 260 8.24 -2.07 -1.12
C PHE A 260 7.67 -1.10 -2.15
N ILE A 261 6.39 -1.09 -2.52
CA ILE A 261 5.86 -0.14 -3.51
C ILE A 261 6.13 1.31 -3.08
N GLY A 262 5.76 1.66 -1.84
CA GLY A 262 5.99 3.01 -1.31
C GLY A 262 7.46 3.37 -1.11
N LEU A 263 8.35 2.40 -1.06
CA LEU A 263 9.79 2.64 -0.92
C LEU A 263 10.48 2.74 -2.28
N ALA A 264 10.22 1.79 -3.16
CA ALA A 264 10.93 1.65 -4.44
C ALA A 264 10.48 2.67 -5.49
N VAL A 265 9.17 2.92 -5.60
CA VAL A 265 8.62 3.76 -6.67
C VAL A 265 9.07 5.22 -6.60
N PRO A 266 8.99 5.93 -5.46
CA PRO A 266 9.46 7.31 -5.39
C PRO A 266 10.96 7.42 -5.68
N HIS A 267 11.71 6.40 -5.29
CA HIS A 267 13.14 6.35 -5.54
C HIS A 267 13.46 6.17 -7.03
N LEU A 268 12.75 5.24 -7.68
CA LEU A 268 12.84 5.05 -9.13
C LEU A 268 12.45 6.30 -9.91
N CYS A 269 11.38 6.99 -9.50
CA CYS A 269 10.94 8.23 -10.14
C CYS A 269 12.00 9.33 -10.02
N ARG A 270 12.64 9.49 -8.85
CA ARG A 270 13.75 10.47 -8.74
C ARG A 270 14.92 10.12 -9.66
N ALA A 271 15.26 8.83 -9.80
CA ALA A 271 16.32 8.38 -10.68
C ALA A 271 15.99 8.60 -12.16
N ILE A 272 14.73 8.45 -12.57
CA ILE A 272 14.31 8.63 -13.98
C ILE A 272 14.15 10.11 -14.33
N PHE A 273 13.52 10.90 -13.48
CA PHE A 273 13.21 12.30 -13.75
C PHE A 273 14.30 13.28 -13.31
N HIS A 274 15.33 12.81 -12.59
CA HIS A 274 16.47 13.61 -12.09
C HIS A 274 16.02 14.90 -11.38
N THR A 275 14.93 14.86 -10.64
CA THR A 275 14.37 16.02 -9.93
C THR A 275 13.90 15.66 -8.54
N SER A 276 13.88 16.66 -7.65
CA SER A 276 13.27 16.57 -6.34
C SER A 276 11.96 17.40 -6.24
N ASP A 277 11.56 18.10 -7.31
CA ASP A 277 10.32 18.89 -7.31
C ASP A 277 9.09 17.97 -7.27
N HIS A 278 8.27 18.12 -6.22
CA HIS A 278 7.06 17.34 -6.02
C HIS A 278 5.96 17.64 -7.06
N ARG A 279 6.04 18.75 -7.80
CA ARG A 279 5.13 19.02 -8.92
C ARG A 279 5.28 17.97 -10.03
N ILE A 280 6.49 17.46 -10.22
CA ILE A 280 6.81 16.42 -11.19
C ILE A 280 6.76 15.04 -10.52
N LEU A 281 7.36 14.91 -9.34
CA LEU A 281 7.48 13.62 -8.66
C LEU A 281 6.14 13.06 -8.20
N MET A 282 5.20 13.88 -7.74
CA MET A 282 3.93 13.39 -7.21
C MET A 282 3.07 12.69 -8.28
N PRO A 283 2.80 13.31 -9.45
CA PRO A 283 2.13 12.61 -10.54
C PRO A 283 2.96 11.45 -11.11
N ALA A 284 4.30 11.58 -11.16
CA ALA A 284 5.16 10.49 -11.62
C ALA A 284 5.07 9.26 -10.72
N THR A 285 5.13 9.46 -9.39
CA THR A 285 5.03 8.36 -8.41
C THR A 285 3.64 7.74 -8.38
N LEU A 286 2.59 8.55 -8.54
CA LEU A 286 1.23 8.04 -8.67
C LEU A 286 1.13 7.06 -9.83
N LEU A 287 1.54 7.50 -11.03
CA LEU A 287 1.44 6.68 -12.24
C LEU A 287 2.35 5.46 -12.18
N ALA A 288 3.60 5.63 -11.74
CA ALA A 288 4.55 4.52 -11.64
C ALA A 288 4.14 3.49 -10.57
N GLY A 289 3.55 3.94 -9.46
CA GLY A 289 3.03 3.07 -8.42
C GLY A 289 1.83 2.26 -8.88
N ALA A 290 0.89 2.87 -9.59
CA ALA A 290 -0.23 2.19 -10.21
C ALA A 290 0.25 1.13 -11.22
N SER A 291 1.19 1.50 -12.10
CA SER A 291 1.77 0.59 -13.08
C SER A 291 2.47 -0.60 -12.42
N LEU A 292 3.33 -0.36 -11.43
CA LEU A 292 4.06 -1.41 -10.72
C LEU A 292 3.12 -2.37 -9.99
N ALA A 293 2.08 -1.86 -9.33
CA ALA A 293 1.11 -2.69 -8.65
C ALA A 293 0.32 -3.58 -9.63
N LEU A 294 -0.03 -3.06 -10.81
CA LEU A 294 -0.65 -3.85 -11.87
C LEU A 294 0.27 -4.97 -12.37
N VAL A 295 1.57 -4.68 -12.55
CA VAL A 295 2.57 -5.71 -12.91
C VAL A 295 2.67 -6.77 -11.82
N CYS A 296 2.76 -6.36 -10.55
CA CYS A 296 2.82 -7.30 -9.43
C CYS A 296 1.55 -8.17 -9.34
N ASN A 297 0.37 -7.59 -9.58
CA ASN A 297 -0.87 -8.35 -9.62
C ASN A 297 -0.91 -9.35 -10.77
N LEU A 298 -0.40 -8.96 -11.94
CA LEU A 298 -0.30 -9.84 -13.10
C LEU A 298 0.63 -11.04 -12.81
N VAL A 299 1.81 -10.78 -12.24
CA VAL A 299 2.77 -11.82 -11.85
C VAL A 299 2.18 -12.73 -10.77
N ALA A 300 1.45 -12.17 -9.81
CA ALA A 300 0.82 -12.96 -8.74
C ALA A 300 -0.25 -13.95 -9.25
N ARG A 301 -0.76 -13.74 -10.46
CA ARG A 301 -1.85 -14.51 -11.08
C ARG A 301 -1.42 -15.25 -12.35
N MET A 302 -0.14 -15.47 -12.54
CA MET A 302 0.36 -16.15 -13.74
C MET A 302 -0.32 -17.51 -13.94
N PRO A 303 -0.73 -17.84 -15.19
CA PRO A 303 -1.28 -19.16 -15.50
C PRO A 303 -0.25 -20.27 -15.20
N GLY A 304 -0.73 -21.42 -14.75
CA GLY A 304 0.12 -22.59 -14.43
C GLY A 304 0.39 -22.80 -12.94
N PHE A 305 -0.03 -21.87 -12.07
CA PHE A 305 -0.03 -22.07 -10.62
C PHE A 305 -1.45 -22.27 -10.11
N GLU A 306 -1.67 -23.32 -9.33
CA GLU A 306 -2.92 -23.50 -8.57
C GLU A 306 -2.93 -22.48 -7.42
N GLY A 307 -3.67 -21.37 -7.61
CA GLY A 307 -3.79 -20.26 -6.66
C GLY A 307 -3.02 -19.01 -7.07
N ALA A 308 -3.23 -17.93 -6.33
CA ALA A 308 -2.51 -16.67 -6.52
C ALA A 308 -1.31 -16.61 -5.58
N LEU A 309 -0.16 -16.15 -6.10
CA LEU A 309 1.00 -15.86 -5.27
C LEU A 309 0.71 -14.69 -4.32
N PRO A 310 1.29 -14.68 -3.11
CA PRO A 310 1.16 -13.55 -2.20
C PRO A 310 1.71 -12.26 -2.83
N VAL A 311 0.88 -11.23 -2.91
CA VAL A 311 1.27 -9.95 -3.53
C VAL A 311 2.47 -9.35 -2.83
N ASN A 312 2.54 -9.46 -1.49
CA ASN A 312 3.66 -8.94 -0.72
C ASN A 312 5.00 -9.61 -1.09
N SER A 313 4.99 -10.91 -1.37
CA SER A 313 6.19 -11.63 -1.83
C SER A 313 6.62 -11.16 -3.23
N VAL A 314 5.66 -10.97 -4.14
CA VAL A 314 5.94 -10.47 -5.50
C VAL A 314 6.50 -9.04 -5.44
N THR A 315 5.88 -8.15 -4.65
CA THR A 315 6.37 -6.77 -4.51
C THR A 315 7.75 -6.70 -3.85
N ALA A 316 8.07 -7.63 -2.93
CA ALA A 316 9.39 -7.72 -2.32
C ALA A 316 10.46 -8.19 -3.33
N LEU A 317 10.15 -9.21 -4.13
CA LEU A 317 11.05 -9.72 -5.17
C LEU A 317 11.38 -8.67 -6.24
N VAL A 318 10.42 -7.82 -6.60
CA VAL A 318 10.64 -6.75 -7.56
C VAL A 318 11.26 -5.51 -6.90
N GLY A 319 10.78 -5.14 -5.71
CA GLY A 319 11.16 -3.90 -5.05
C GLY A 319 12.55 -3.94 -4.41
N ALA A 320 12.95 -5.07 -3.80
CA ALA A 320 14.24 -5.15 -3.13
C ALA A 320 15.43 -4.99 -4.09
N PRO A 321 15.49 -5.64 -5.28
CA PRO A 321 16.56 -5.39 -6.25
C PRO A 321 16.60 -3.96 -6.76
N VAL A 322 15.43 -3.31 -6.96
CA VAL A 322 15.36 -1.91 -7.38
C VAL A 322 16.01 -1.02 -6.33
N VAL A 323 15.66 -1.17 -5.07
CA VAL A 323 16.23 -0.38 -3.97
C VAL A 323 17.73 -0.62 -3.85
N ALA A 324 18.15 -1.90 -3.89
CA ALA A 324 19.57 -2.25 -3.83
C ALA A 324 20.38 -1.62 -4.97
N SER A 325 19.90 -1.71 -6.21
CA SER A 325 20.59 -1.17 -7.41
C SER A 325 20.87 0.32 -7.30
N VAL A 326 19.94 1.07 -6.72
CA VAL A 326 20.06 2.53 -6.58
C VAL A 326 21.03 2.90 -5.46
N LEU A 327 21.05 2.15 -4.35
CA LEU A 327 22.02 2.35 -3.27
C LEU A 327 23.46 2.12 -3.77
N PHE A 328 23.68 1.09 -4.57
CA PHE A 328 24.99 0.81 -5.17
C PHE A 328 25.43 1.89 -6.15
N ARG A 329 24.52 2.45 -6.95
CA ARG A 329 24.82 3.55 -7.87
C ARG A 329 25.28 4.81 -7.14
N LYS A 330 24.58 5.18 -6.07
CA LYS A 330 24.92 6.37 -5.27
C LYS A 330 26.30 6.25 -4.65
N ARG A 331 26.64 5.09 -4.09
CA ARG A 331 27.97 4.84 -3.50
C ARG A 331 29.09 4.93 -4.53
N LYS A 332 28.84 4.52 -5.79
CA LYS A 332 29.83 4.59 -6.85
C LYS A 332 30.10 6.02 -7.30
N SER A 333 29.12 6.94 -7.28
CA SER A 333 29.32 8.36 -7.58
C SER A 333 30.07 9.09 -6.46
N GLU A 334 29.82 8.75 -5.19
CA GLU A 334 30.52 9.32 -4.02
C GLU A 334 31.99 8.83 -3.89
N LEU A 335 32.37 7.72 -4.53
CA LEU A 335 33.74 7.20 -4.58
C LEU A 335 34.54 7.69 -5.79
N SER A 336 33.87 8.36 -6.75
CA SER A 336 34.49 8.90 -7.97
C SER A 336 34.70 10.42 -7.91
N GLU A 337 34.27 11.08 -6.83
CA GLU A 337 34.60 12.45 -6.45
C GLU A 337 35.71 12.45 -5.37
#